data_31532d7fd45f440a746399e626359dce
#
_entry.id   31532d7fd45f440a746399e626359dce
#
_cell.length_a   1.000
_cell.length_b   1.000
_cell.length_c   1.000
_cell.angle_alpha   90.00
_cell.angle_beta   90.00
_cell.angle_gamma   90.00
#
_symmetry.space_group_name_H-M   'P 1'
#
loop_
_entity.id
_entity.type
_entity.pdbx_description
1 polymer ?
#
loop_
_entity_poly.entity_id
_entity_poly.type
_entity_poly.pdbx_seq_one_letter_code
_entity_poly.pdbx_strand_id
1 'polypeptide(L)'
;MNIAVVGLGLIGGSLSKAIKQNTKHSVFGFDINESITMYAKMDGGIDQVLCDNNISQCDYILISVYPKATIEFLEEKASLINKNAVVIDCGGVKSAICDKCFDIAKKNGFTFIGGHPMAGLHFSGYKYATADLYNGASMILTPNNTDNIKLLEEVTAFIKSLGFSSVTVTTPSEHDRIIAFTSQLAHVVSNAYVKSPQASVHKGFSAGSYKDLTRVARLNENMWAELFMENKEHLLFEIDHLINSLSEYKEAIENDDADTLKTLLKDGSDRKKSIDY
;
A
#
# COMPACT_ATOMS: atom_id res chain seq x y z
N MET A 1 13.28 -21.11 5.27
CA MET A 1 13.59 -20.20 4.15
C MET A 1 14.32 -18.98 4.66
N ASN A 2 15.09 -18.32 3.81
CA ASN A 2 15.71 -17.03 4.05
C ASN A 2 14.85 -15.94 3.37
N ILE A 3 14.42 -14.96 4.13
CA ILE A 3 13.53 -13.90 3.65
C ILE A 3 14.25 -12.55 3.78
N ALA A 4 14.46 -11.85 2.69
CA ALA A 4 14.96 -10.48 2.73
C ALA A 4 13.81 -9.48 2.87
N VAL A 5 14.01 -8.43 3.67
CA VAL A 5 13.11 -7.27 3.77
C VAL A 5 13.93 -6.02 3.49
N VAL A 6 13.58 -5.33 2.41
CA VAL A 6 14.23 -4.08 1.96
C VAL A 6 13.32 -2.91 2.31
N GLY A 7 13.86 -1.96 3.10
CA GLY A 7 13.08 -0.89 3.71
C GLY A 7 12.45 -1.34 5.04
N LEU A 8 13.05 -0.95 6.14
CA LEU A 8 12.60 -1.28 7.49
C LEU A 8 11.79 -0.13 8.10
N GLY A 9 10.84 0.41 7.31
CA GLY A 9 9.84 1.36 7.80
C GLY A 9 8.72 0.68 8.60
N LEU A 10 7.53 1.31 8.63
CA LEU A 10 6.35 0.71 9.25
C LEU A 10 6.01 -0.64 8.58
N ILE A 11 5.90 -0.66 7.25
CA ILE A 11 5.47 -1.85 6.50
C ILE A 11 6.54 -2.95 6.57
N GLY A 12 7.77 -2.69 6.09
CA GLY A 12 8.81 -3.72 6.08
C GLY A 12 9.25 -4.16 7.47
N GLY A 13 9.31 -3.24 8.42
CA GLY A 13 9.57 -3.59 9.82
C GLY A 13 8.49 -4.49 10.42
N SER A 14 7.22 -4.25 10.10
CA SER A 14 6.12 -5.12 10.52
C SER A 14 6.17 -6.48 9.83
N LEU A 15 6.51 -6.53 8.52
CA LEU A 15 6.75 -7.80 7.81
C LEU A 15 7.86 -8.60 8.48
N SER A 16 8.99 -7.97 8.79
CA SER A 16 10.11 -8.65 9.44
C SER A 16 9.71 -9.23 10.81
N LYS A 17 8.99 -8.44 11.62
CA LYS A 17 8.49 -8.89 12.93
C LYS A 17 7.43 -10.01 12.81
N ALA A 18 6.52 -9.91 11.84
CA ALA A 18 5.52 -10.93 11.57
C ALA A 18 6.16 -12.26 11.13
N ILE A 19 7.19 -12.22 10.26
CA ILE A 19 7.95 -13.40 9.86
C ILE A 19 8.62 -14.03 11.10
N LYS A 20 9.27 -13.23 11.93
CA LYS A 20 9.95 -13.71 13.14
C LYS A 20 8.98 -14.31 14.16
N GLN A 21 7.81 -13.74 14.33
CA GLN A 21 6.81 -14.20 15.30
C GLN A 21 6.07 -15.46 14.82
N ASN A 22 5.66 -15.50 13.56
CA ASN A 22 4.72 -16.47 13.05
C ASN A 22 5.37 -17.64 12.30
N THR A 23 6.68 -17.55 12.01
CA THR A 23 7.40 -18.56 11.24
C THR A 23 8.75 -18.91 11.86
N LYS A 24 9.41 -19.94 11.31
CA LYS A 24 10.80 -20.31 11.66
C LYS A 24 11.81 -19.84 10.60
N HIS A 25 11.44 -18.84 9.78
CA HIS A 25 12.29 -18.34 8.71
C HIS A 25 13.34 -17.37 9.24
N SER A 26 14.50 -17.34 8.59
CA SER A 26 15.53 -16.34 8.87
C SER A 26 15.21 -15.04 8.10
N VAL A 27 15.36 -13.91 8.77
CA VAL A 27 15.09 -12.58 8.20
C VAL A 27 16.38 -11.81 7.98
N PHE A 28 16.59 -11.36 6.76
CA PHE A 28 17.67 -10.48 6.33
C PHE A 28 17.09 -9.11 6.09
N GLY A 29 17.56 -8.08 6.77
CA GLY A 29 16.98 -6.74 6.66
C GLY A 29 17.95 -5.72 6.11
N PHE A 30 17.44 -4.78 5.33
CA PHE A 30 18.18 -3.63 4.84
C PHE A 30 17.32 -2.36 4.93
N ASP A 31 17.94 -1.28 5.38
CA ASP A 31 17.41 0.07 5.26
C ASP A 31 18.57 1.00 4.88
N ILE A 32 18.29 2.03 4.08
CA ILE A 32 19.29 3.04 3.70
C ILE A 32 19.84 3.76 4.94
N ASN A 33 19.05 3.86 5.99
CA ASN A 33 19.48 4.33 7.30
C ASN A 33 20.04 3.15 8.11
N GLU A 34 21.34 3.02 8.15
CA GLU A 34 22.04 1.96 8.90
C GLU A 34 21.61 1.86 10.36
N SER A 35 21.29 2.99 11.00
CA SER A 35 20.84 2.99 12.41
C SER A 35 19.51 2.23 12.57
N ILE A 36 18.61 2.32 11.58
CA ILE A 36 17.35 1.53 11.58
C ILE A 36 17.67 0.04 11.44
N THR A 37 18.54 -0.33 10.51
CA THR A 37 18.97 -1.72 10.31
C THR A 37 19.60 -2.30 11.58
N MET A 38 20.50 -1.56 12.21
CA MET A 38 21.12 -2.00 13.46
C MET A 38 20.13 -2.11 14.61
N TYR A 39 19.20 -1.16 14.73
CA TYR A 39 18.14 -1.21 15.72
C TYR A 39 17.21 -2.42 15.50
N ALA A 40 16.80 -2.68 14.25
CA ALA A 40 15.99 -3.85 13.91
C ALA A 40 16.67 -5.17 14.28
N LYS A 41 18.00 -5.22 14.14
CA LYS A 41 18.80 -6.38 14.53
C LYS A 41 18.86 -6.55 16.06
N MET A 42 19.05 -5.46 16.79
CA MET A 42 19.07 -5.48 18.27
C MET A 42 17.70 -5.81 18.86
N ASP A 43 16.63 -5.35 18.23
CA ASP A 43 15.22 -5.60 18.61
C ASP A 43 14.76 -7.05 18.25
N GLY A 44 15.59 -7.80 17.51
CA GLY A 44 15.26 -9.16 17.09
C GLY A 44 14.29 -9.22 15.89
N GLY A 45 14.00 -8.10 15.25
CA GLY A 45 13.16 -8.04 14.04
C GLY A 45 13.84 -8.60 12.80
N ILE A 46 15.18 -8.64 12.78
CA ILE A 46 15.98 -9.30 11.74
C ILE A 46 17.11 -10.13 12.36
N ASP A 47 17.51 -11.22 11.69
CA ASP A 47 18.62 -12.08 12.10
C ASP A 47 19.95 -11.56 11.55
N GLN A 48 19.95 -11.06 10.32
CA GLN A 48 21.15 -10.61 9.60
C GLN A 48 20.88 -9.31 8.85
N VAL A 49 21.96 -8.55 8.62
CA VAL A 49 21.93 -7.42 7.69
C VAL A 49 22.04 -7.97 6.28
N LEU A 50 21.10 -7.56 5.42
CA LEU A 50 21.14 -7.87 3.98
C LEU A 50 22.28 -7.09 3.32
N CYS A 51 23.07 -7.75 2.51
CA CYS A 51 24.16 -7.18 1.71
C CYS A 51 24.37 -7.98 0.43
N ASP A 52 25.25 -7.48 -0.47
CA ASP A 52 25.52 -8.12 -1.76
C ASP A 52 26.02 -9.56 -1.65
N ASN A 53 26.72 -9.89 -0.56
CA ASN A 53 27.29 -11.21 -0.36
C ASN A 53 26.26 -12.25 0.11
N ASN A 54 25.07 -11.85 0.55
CA ASN A 54 24.07 -12.79 1.08
C ASN A 54 22.69 -12.70 0.42
N ILE A 55 22.43 -11.72 -0.45
CA ILE A 55 21.15 -11.57 -1.15
C ILE A 55 20.81 -12.81 -2.00
N SER A 56 21.82 -13.47 -2.59
CA SER A 56 21.63 -14.70 -3.38
C SER A 56 21.15 -15.90 -2.54
N GLN A 57 21.21 -15.83 -1.22
CA GLN A 57 20.76 -16.87 -0.30
C GLN A 57 19.27 -16.75 0.03
N CYS A 58 18.61 -15.66 -0.39
CA CYS A 58 17.22 -15.37 -0.07
C CYS A 58 16.26 -16.08 -1.03
N ASP A 59 15.27 -16.76 -0.45
CA ASP A 59 14.18 -17.42 -1.18
C ASP A 59 13.08 -16.42 -1.55
N TYR A 60 12.82 -15.44 -0.63
CA TYR A 60 11.91 -14.32 -0.85
C TYR A 60 12.61 -13.00 -0.59
N ILE A 61 12.24 -11.97 -1.37
CA ILE A 61 12.68 -10.60 -1.16
C ILE A 61 11.42 -9.71 -1.14
N LEU A 62 11.11 -9.13 0.02
CA LEU A 62 9.99 -8.21 0.21
C LEU A 62 10.52 -6.78 0.17
N ILE A 63 10.09 -5.99 -0.82
CA ILE A 63 10.59 -4.63 -1.03
C ILE A 63 9.53 -3.64 -0.53
N SER A 64 9.83 -2.91 0.55
CA SER A 64 8.91 -2.02 1.26
C SER A 64 9.43 -0.58 1.27
N VAL A 65 9.86 -0.10 0.10
CA VAL A 65 10.33 1.27 -0.14
C VAL A 65 9.43 1.97 -1.16
N TYR A 66 9.71 3.24 -1.48
CA TYR A 66 8.95 4.01 -2.44
C TYR A 66 9.08 3.45 -3.86
N PRO A 67 8.10 3.73 -4.76
CA PRO A 67 8.07 3.16 -6.11
C PRO A 67 9.39 3.30 -6.87
N LYS A 68 9.92 4.52 -6.92
CA LYS A 68 11.19 4.80 -7.60
C LYS A 68 12.35 4.02 -6.98
N ALA A 69 12.46 4.02 -5.66
CA ALA A 69 13.51 3.28 -4.95
C ALA A 69 13.40 1.75 -5.12
N THR A 70 12.18 1.21 -5.31
CA THR A 70 11.97 -0.21 -5.64
C THR A 70 12.60 -0.56 -6.99
N ILE A 71 12.38 0.27 -8.00
CA ILE A 71 12.93 0.08 -9.33
C ILE A 71 14.46 0.20 -9.30
N GLU A 72 14.98 1.25 -8.68
CA GLU A 72 16.43 1.50 -8.53
C GLU A 72 17.13 0.34 -7.81
N PHE A 73 16.53 -0.17 -6.73
CA PHE A 73 17.06 -1.34 -6.02
C PHE A 73 17.16 -2.56 -6.93
N LEU A 74 16.12 -2.84 -7.71
CA LEU A 74 16.15 -3.99 -8.62
C LEU A 74 17.09 -3.77 -9.80
N GLU A 75 17.18 -2.57 -10.37
CA GLU A 75 18.17 -2.26 -11.42
C GLU A 75 19.61 -2.52 -10.94
N GLU A 76 19.90 -2.18 -9.69
CA GLU A 76 21.24 -2.33 -9.10
C GLU A 76 21.54 -3.77 -8.66
N LYS A 77 20.56 -4.46 -8.04
CA LYS A 77 20.81 -5.74 -7.34
C LYS A 77 20.30 -6.98 -8.07
N ALA A 78 19.56 -6.85 -9.18
CA ALA A 78 18.91 -7.97 -9.86
C ALA A 78 19.88 -9.11 -10.26
N SER A 79 21.11 -8.77 -10.67
CA SER A 79 22.11 -9.76 -11.06
C SER A 79 22.62 -10.63 -9.89
N LEU A 80 22.42 -10.19 -8.66
CA LEU A 80 22.82 -10.89 -7.43
C LEU A 80 21.69 -11.77 -6.87
N ILE A 81 20.47 -11.58 -7.35
CA ILE A 81 19.29 -12.30 -6.85
C ILE A 81 19.29 -13.74 -7.37
N ASN A 82 18.96 -14.69 -6.51
CA ASN A 82 18.81 -16.09 -6.89
C ASN A 82 17.67 -16.24 -7.92
N LYS A 83 17.94 -17.02 -8.98
CA LYS A 83 16.95 -17.26 -10.05
C LYS A 83 15.67 -17.95 -9.59
N ASN A 84 15.72 -18.66 -8.47
CA ASN A 84 14.54 -19.31 -7.88
C ASN A 84 13.84 -18.40 -6.85
N ALA A 85 14.36 -17.20 -6.59
CA ALA A 85 13.76 -16.29 -5.62
C ALA A 85 12.45 -15.70 -6.13
N VAL A 86 11.55 -15.44 -5.19
CA VAL A 86 10.33 -14.65 -5.43
C VAL A 86 10.52 -13.26 -4.82
N VAL A 87 10.45 -12.25 -5.66
CA VAL A 87 10.53 -10.85 -5.25
C VAL A 87 9.12 -10.25 -5.24
N ILE A 88 8.75 -9.66 -4.12
CA ILE A 88 7.42 -9.03 -3.96
C ILE A 88 7.65 -7.58 -3.50
N ASP A 89 7.14 -6.60 -4.24
CA ASP A 89 7.08 -5.24 -3.72
C ASP A 89 5.86 -5.06 -2.80
N CYS A 90 5.88 -4.05 -1.96
CA CYS A 90 4.82 -3.73 -1.02
C CYS A 90 4.35 -2.27 -1.16
N GLY A 91 4.53 -1.70 -2.34
CA GLY A 91 4.18 -0.31 -2.64
C GLY A 91 2.68 -0.07 -2.82
N GLY A 92 2.26 1.19 -2.72
CA GLY A 92 0.85 1.59 -2.83
C GLY A 92 0.32 1.75 -4.25
N VAL A 93 1.17 1.65 -5.29
CA VAL A 93 0.81 1.67 -6.73
C VAL A 93 1.51 0.51 -7.42
N LYS A 94 0.92 0.01 -8.51
CA LYS A 94 1.42 -1.21 -9.16
C LYS A 94 1.88 -1.01 -10.60
N SER A 95 1.14 -0.28 -11.44
CA SER A 95 1.44 -0.20 -12.88
C SER A 95 2.88 0.29 -13.13
N ALA A 96 3.26 1.42 -12.57
CA ALA A 96 4.59 2.00 -12.76
C ALA A 96 5.73 1.10 -12.27
N ILE A 97 5.52 0.36 -11.17
CA ILE A 97 6.50 -0.58 -10.61
C ILE A 97 6.55 -1.85 -11.46
N CYS A 98 5.39 -2.46 -11.70
CA CYS A 98 5.30 -3.78 -12.35
C CYS A 98 5.85 -3.76 -13.77
N ASP A 99 5.53 -2.73 -14.56
CA ASP A 99 5.99 -2.62 -15.96
C ASP A 99 7.51 -2.76 -16.08
N LYS A 100 8.26 -2.06 -15.20
CA LYS A 100 9.72 -2.13 -15.20
C LYS A 100 10.26 -3.38 -14.51
N CYS A 101 9.70 -3.74 -13.36
CA CYS A 101 10.22 -4.84 -12.55
C CYS A 101 9.97 -6.21 -13.18
N PHE A 102 8.90 -6.39 -13.97
CA PHE A 102 8.70 -7.62 -14.75
C PHE A 102 9.80 -7.82 -15.80
N ASP A 103 10.21 -6.76 -16.50
CA ASP A 103 11.28 -6.84 -17.48
C ASP A 103 12.64 -7.13 -16.82
N ILE A 104 12.93 -6.47 -15.68
CA ILE A 104 14.15 -6.73 -14.91
C ILE A 104 14.19 -8.19 -14.44
N ALA A 105 13.08 -8.70 -13.88
CA ALA A 105 12.98 -10.06 -13.39
C ALA A 105 13.15 -11.08 -14.51
N LYS A 106 12.47 -10.87 -15.63
CA LYS A 106 12.58 -11.73 -16.84
C LYS A 106 14.03 -11.79 -17.36
N LYS A 107 14.71 -10.64 -17.42
CA LYS A 107 16.11 -10.57 -17.88
C LYS A 107 17.07 -11.33 -16.97
N ASN A 108 16.81 -11.32 -15.64
CA ASN A 108 17.70 -11.91 -14.64
C ASN A 108 17.26 -13.32 -14.19
N GLY A 109 16.04 -13.76 -14.54
CA GLY A 109 15.56 -15.12 -14.38
C GLY A 109 14.90 -15.42 -13.03
N PHE A 110 14.61 -14.42 -12.18
CA PHE A 110 13.83 -14.60 -10.96
C PHE A 110 12.35 -14.25 -11.18
N THR A 111 11.48 -14.56 -10.21
CA THR A 111 10.07 -14.19 -10.27
C THR A 111 9.84 -12.87 -9.55
N PHE A 112 9.14 -11.93 -10.20
CA PHE A 112 8.62 -10.72 -9.56
C PHE A 112 7.09 -10.76 -9.52
N ILE A 113 6.53 -10.35 -8.39
CA ILE A 113 5.08 -10.19 -8.18
C ILE A 113 4.85 -8.83 -7.54
N GLY A 114 4.02 -8.00 -8.14
CA GLY A 114 3.58 -6.78 -7.47
C GLY A 114 2.74 -7.12 -6.25
N GLY A 115 2.93 -6.41 -5.16
CA GLY A 115 2.19 -6.63 -3.92
C GLY A 115 1.73 -5.32 -3.28
N HIS A 116 0.63 -5.36 -2.54
CA HIS A 116 0.16 -4.24 -1.74
C HIS A 116 -0.54 -4.74 -0.48
N PRO A 117 0.13 -4.67 0.69
CA PRO A 117 -0.51 -4.98 1.97
C PRO A 117 -1.52 -3.89 2.34
N MET A 118 -2.80 -4.25 2.43
CA MET A 118 -3.89 -3.34 2.78
C MET A 118 -3.92 -3.08 4.29
N ALA A 119 -2.80 -2.57 4.80
CA ALA A 119 -2.61 -2.26 6.21
C ALA A 119 -1.70 -1.04 6.37
N GLY A 120 -1.95 -0.23 7.38
CA GLY A 120 -1.15 0.95 7.66
C GLY A 120 -1.58 1.67 8.92
N LEU A 121 -0.73 2.56 9.39
CA LEU A 121 -0.98 3.46 10.53
C LEU A 121 -0.73 4.90 10.10
N HIS A 122 -1.19 5.86 10.93
CA HIS A 122 -0.90 7.29 10.72
C HIS A 122 0.56 7.68 11.00
N PHE A 123 1.34 6.72 11.47
CA PHE A 123 2.73 6.91 11.85
C PHE A 123 3.63 6.14 10.89
N SER A 124 4.84 6.63 10.68
CA SER A 124 5.87 5.99 9.86
C SER A 124 7.11 5.65 10.67
N GLY A 125 7.90 4.71 10.14
CA GLY A 125 9.17 4.28 10.71
C GLY A 125 9.09 3.02 11.55
N TYR A 126 10.24 2.38 11.72
CA TYR A 126 10.41 1.09 12.39
C TYR A 126 9.86 1.06 13.84
N LYS A 127 9.96 2.17 14.57
CA LYS A 127 9.48 2.26 15.97
C LYS A 127 7.98 1.97 16.13
N TYR A 128 7.21 2.09 15.07
CA TYR A 128 5.78 1.79 15.07
C TYR A 128 5.45 0.44 14.44
N ALA A 129 6.47 -0.28 13.95
CA ALA A 129 6.30 -1.60 13.37
C ALA A 129 5.93 -2.65 14.44
N THR A 130 4.91 -3.43 14.15
CA THR A 130 4.42 -4.52 15.00
C THR A 130 4.19 -5.78 14.19
N ALA A 131 4.35 -6.94 14.81
CA ALA A 131 4.07 -8.21 14.15
C ALA A 131 2.59 -8.39 13.77
N ASP A 132 1.70 -7.71 14.49
CA ASP A 132 0.25 -7.88 14.36
C ASP A 132 -0.38 -6.90 13.36
N LEU A 133 0.41 -6.05 12.68
CA LEU A 133 -0.10 -5.05 11.73
C LEU A 133 -0.98 -5.67 10.64
N TYR A 134 -0.67 -6.90 10.26
CA TYR A 134 -1.36 -7.60 9.15
C TYR A 134 -2.49 -8.51 9.60
N ASN A 135 -2.75 -8.64 10.90
CA ASN A 135 -3.81 -9.49 11.41
C ASN A 135 -5.18 -9.02 10.91
N GLY A 136 -5.82 -9.87 10.11
CA GLY A 136 -7.10 -9.55 9.49
C GLY A 136 -7.03 -8.68 8.22
N ALA A 137 -5.86 -8.17 7.85
CA ALA A 137 -5.69 -7.40 6.62
C ALA A 137 -5.74 -8.29 5.37
N SER A 138 -5.97 -7.69 4.20
CA SER A 138 -5.81 -8.36 2.91
C SER A 138 -4.46 -7.99 2.27
N MET A 139 -3.93 -8.89 1.44
CA MET A 139 -2.80 -8.65 0.54
C MET A 139 -3.29 -8.68 -0.90
N ILE A 140 -2.96 -7.68 -1.69
CA ILE A 140 -3.21 -7.70 -3.13
C ILE A 140 -1.94 -8.14 -3.82
N LEU A 141 -2.06 -9.07 -4.78
CA LEU A 141 -0.96 -9.55 -5.61
C LEU A 141 -1.27 -9.27 -7.09
N THR A 142 -0.27 -8.77 -7.80
CA THR A 142 -0.35 -8.50 -9.23
C THR A 142 0.80 -9.21 -9.95
N PRO A 143 0.68 -10.52 -10.19
CA PRO A 143 1.68 -11.29 -10.92
C PRO A 143 1.66 -10.93 -12.41
N ASN A 144 2.80 -11.09 -13.09
CA ASN A 144 2.86 -10.92 -14.55
C ASN A 144 2.06 -11.98 -15.30
N ASN A 145 1.99 -13.21 -14.76
CA ASN A 145 1.25 -14.31 -15.30
C ASN A 145 0.54 -15.09 -14.18
N THR A 146 -0.73 -15.39 -14.38
CA THR A 146 -1.56 -16.18 -13.46
C THR A 146 -1.56 -17.68 -13.73
N ASP A 147 -0.88 -18.15 -14.79
CA ASP A 147 -0.88 -19.56 -15.18
C ASP A 147 -0.09 -20.47 -14.23
N ASN A 148 0.85 -19.90 -13.47
CA ASN A 148 1.60 -20.65 -12.46
C ASN A 148 0.82 -20.72 -11.14
N ILE A 149 -0.26 -21.52 -11.15
CA ILE A 149 -1.16 -21.69 -10.01
C ILE A 149 -0.40 -22.17 -8.76
N LYS A 150 0.54 -23.12 -8.95
CA LYS A 150 1.33 -23.65 -7.83
C LYS A 150 2.13 -22.57 -7.11
N LEU A 151 2.80 -21.70 -7.86
CA LEU A 151 3.53 -20.58 -7.29
C LEU A 151 2.61 -19.62 -6.53
N LEU A 152 1.43 -19.31 -7.10
CA LEU A 152 0.45 -18.43 -6.45
C LEU A 152 -0.10 -19.04 -5.17
N GLU A 153 -0.30 -20.37 -5.12
CA GLU A 153 -0.69 -21.09 -3.90
C GLU A 153 0.42 -21.02 -2.84
N GLU A 154 1.69 -21.24 -3.21
CA GLU A 154 2.84 -21.16 -2.30
C GLU A 154 3.00 -19.74 -1.73
N VAL A 155 2.93 -18.71 -2.59
CA VAL A 155 2.99 -17.30 -2.18
C VAL A 155 1.81 -16.94 -1.28
N THR A 156 0.59 -17.38 -1.64
CA THR A 156 -0.60 -17.15 -0.82
C THR A 156 -0.47 -17.79 0.56
N ALA A 157 0.02 -19.01 0.64
CA ALA A 157 0.24 -19.70 1.92
C ALA A 157 1.30 -18.97 2.76
N PHE A 158 2.38 -18.50 2.14
CA PHE A 158 3.40 -17.69 2.81
C PHE A 158 2.80 -16.38 3.36
N ILE A 159 2.09 -15.61 2.54
CA ILE A 159 1.44 -14.35 2.95
C ILE A 159 0.46 -14.57 4.11
N LYS A 160 -0.39 -15.59 4.02
CA LYS A 160 -1.32 -15.94 5.11
C LYS A 160 -0.60 -16.32 6.41
N SER A 161 0.57 -16.95 6.34
CA SER A 161 1.37 -17.25 7.51
C SER A 161 1.86 -16.00 8.27
N LEU A 162 1.85 -14.83 7.64
CA LEU A 162 2.21 -13.54 8.23
C LEU A 162 1.05 -12.83 8.94
N GLY A 163 -0.16 -13.43 8.98
CA GLY A 163 -1.34 -12.88 9.65
C GLY A 163 -2.40 -12.30 8.69
N PHE A 164 -2.14 -12.24 7.39
CA PHE A 164 -3.14 -11.79 6.43
C PHE A 164 -4.34 -12.73 6.35
N SER A 165 -5.55 -12.17 6.37
CA SER A 165 -6.80 -12.95 6.31
C SER A 165 -7.13 -13.41 4.88
N SER A 166 -6.78 -12.60 3.88
CA SER A 166 -7.11 -12.85 2.48
C SER A 166 -6.01 -12.39 1.53
N VAL A 167 -5.99 -13.00 0.35
CA VAL A 167 -5.13 -12.62 -0.76
C VAL A 167 -6.01 -12.45 -1.99
N THR A 168 -5.92 -11.29 -2.64
CA THR A 168 -6.62 -10.98 -3.89
C THR A 168 -5.60 -10.90 -5.01
N VAL A 169 -5.84 -11.64 -6.11
CA VAL A 169 -5.00 -11.59 -7.30
C VAL A 169 -5.71 -10.75 -8.36
N THR A 170 -5.02 -9.77 -8.93
CA THR A 170 -5.55 -8.86 -9.95
C THR A 170 -4.44 -8.39 -10.89
N THR A 171 -4.75 -7.53 -11.85
CA THR A 171 -3.75 -6.88 -12.71
C THR A 171 -3.26 -5.58 -12.09
N PRO A 172 -2.04 -5.08 -12.44
CA PRO A 172 -1.54 -3.79 -11.98
C PRO A 172 -2.50 -2.63 -12.27
N SER A 173 -3.05 -2.57 -13.47
CA SER A 173 -3.98 -1.50 -13.89
C SER A 173 -5.28 -1.52 -13.12
N GLU A 174 -5.87 -2.70 -12.91
CA GLU A 174 -7.11 -2.83 -12.13
C GLU A 174 -6.88 -2.48 -10.65
N HIS A 175 -5.74 -2.88 -10.09
CA HIS A 175 -5.32 -2.47 -8.76
C HIS A 175 -5.31 -0.94 -8.66
N ASP A 176 -4.59 -0.26 -9.55
CA ASP A 176 -4.40 1.19 -9.48
C ASP A 176 -5.72 1.95 -9.67
N ARG A 177 -6.60 1.45 -10.56
CA ARG A 177 -7.94 1.99 -10.77
C ARG A 177 -8.78 1.94 -9.47
N ILE A 178 -8.78 0.81 -8.78
CA ILE A 178 -9.56 0.64 -7.53
C ILE A 178 -8.93 1.44 -6.38
N ILE A 179 -7.60 1.45 -6.27
CA ILE A 179 -6.88 2.19 -5.22
C ILE A 179 -7.04 3.71 -5.38
N ALA A 180 -7.19 4.22 -6.59
CA ALA A 180 -7.50 5.63 -6.82
C ALA A 180 -8.76 6.05 -6.06
N PHE A 181 -9.82 5.26 -6.13
CA PHE A 181 -11.08 5.50 -5.42
C PHE A 181 -10.99 5.18 -3.92
N THR A 182 -10.61 3.94 -3.59
CA THR A 182 -10.75 3.42 -2.21
C THR A 182 -9.73 4.00 -1.22
N SER A 183 -8.61 4.51 -1.72
CA SER A 183 -7.52 5.03 -0.90
C SER A 183 -7.14 6.47 -1.28
N GLN A 184 -6.67 6.69 -2.51
CA GLN A 184 -6.04 7.96 -2.87
C GLN A 184 -7.03 9.13 -2.84
N LEU A 185 -8.23 8.98 -3.42
CA LEU A 185 -9.27 9.99 -3.36
C LEU A 185 -9.67 10.31 -1.91
N ALA A 186 -9.82 9.31 -1.06
CA ALA A 186 -10.15 9.51 0.35
C ALA A 186 -9.12 10.39 1.08
N HIS A 187 -7.83 10.22 0.77
CA HIS A 187 -6.76 11.04 1.32
C HIS A 187 -6.76 12.46 0.76
N VAL A 188 -7.00 12.64 -0.55
CA VAL A 188 -7.14 13.97 -1.17
C VAL A 188 -8.30 14.72 -0.54
N VAL A 189 -9.48 14.09 -0.44
CA VAL A 189 -10.70 14.68 0.14
C VAL A 189 -10.48 15.07 1.60
N SER A 190 -9.95 14.17 2.40
CA SER A 190 -9.66 14.41 3.81
C SER A 190 -8.69 15.58 4.01
N ASN A 191 -7.61 15.62 3.22
CA ASN A 191 -6.63 16.70 3.27
C ASN A 191 -7.20 18.04 2.76
N ALA A 192 -8.03 18.03 1.74
CA ALA A 192 -8.71 19.23 1.24
C ALA A 192 -9.75 19.76 2.26
N TYR A 193 -10.50 18.87 2.87
CA TYR A 193 -11.57 19.20 3.82
C TYR A 193 -11.06 20.01 5.03
N VAL A 194 -9.91 19.64 5.58
CA VAL A 194 -9.33 20.35 6.76
C VAL A 194 -8.77 21.74 6.42
N LYS A 195 -8.72 22.13 5.14
CA LYS A 195 -8.28 23.46 4.71
C LYS A 195 -9.38 24.53 4.84
N SER A 196 -10.61 24.13 5.23
CA SER A 196 -11.67 25.09 5.54
C SER A 196 -11.23 26.06 6.66
N PRO A 197 -11.52 27.38 6.56
CA PRO A 197 -11.27 28.33 7.64
C PRO A 197 -11.91 27.91 8.96
N GLN A 198 -13.03 27.19 8.91
CA GLN A 198 -13.76 26.72 10.09
C GLN A 198 -13.01 25.59 10.83
N ALA A 199 -12.06 24.93 10.20
CA ALA A 199 -11.29 23.85 10.83
C ALA A 199 -10.47 24.32 12.05
N SER A 200 -10.12 25.59 12.14
CA SER A 200 -9.40 26.16 13.29
C SER A 200 -10.27 26.38 14.52
N VAL A 201 -11.59 26.50 14.36
CA VAL A 201 -12.56 26.87 15.42
C VAL A 201 -13.58 25.77 15.73
N HIS A 202 -13.37 24.56 15.24
CA HIS A 202 -14.33 23.44 15.33
C HIS A 202 -14.51 22.86 16.74
N LYS A 203 -13.64 23.20 17.72
CA LYS A 203 -13.71 22.63 19.09
C LYS A 203 -15.06 22.91 19.74
N GLY A 204 -15.72 21.85 20.23
CA GLY A 204 -17.06 21.88 20.80
C GLY A 204 -18.20 21.71 19.79
N PHE A 205 -17.92 21.79 18.48
CA PHE A 205 -18.91 21.63 17.41
C PHE A 205 -18.70 20.35 16.58
N SER A 206 -17.61 19.62 16.80
CA SER A 206 -17.27 18.42 16.03
C SER A 206 -17.64 17.14 16.76
N ALA A 207 -18.16 16.16 15.98
CA ALA A 207 -18.54 14.84 16.45
C ALA A 207 -17.91 13.75 15.56
N GLY A 208 -18.50 12.54 15.53
CA GLY A 208 -17.98 11.38 14.81
C GLY A 208 -17.71 11.66 13.34
N SER A 209 -18.67 12.22 12.60
CA SER A 209 -18.54 12.50 11.16
C SER A 209 -17.31 13.35 10.80
N TYR A 210 -17.03 14.38 11.61
CA TYR A 210 -15.81 15.18 11.42
C TYR A 210 -14.54 14.33 11.63
N LYS A 211 -14.49 13.54 12.70
CA LYS A 211 -13.34 12.68 13.01
C LYS A 211 -13.11 11.63 11.93
N ASP A 212 -14.18 11.01 11.45
CA ASP A 212 -14.09 9.98 10.41
C ASP A 212 -13.58 10.56 9.11
N LEU A 213 -14.10 11.71 8.67
CA LEU A 213 -13.70 12.35 7.42
C LEU A 213 -12.28 12.93 7.48
N THR A 214 -11.80 13.34 8.67
CA THR A 214 -10.47 13.95 8.82
C THR A 214 -9.38 12.98 9.30
N ARG A 215 -9.75 11.74 9.56
CA ARG A 215 -8.85 10.71 10.12
C ARG A 215 -7.57 10.53 9.32
N VAL A 216 -7.66 10.59 7.99
CA VAL A 216 -6.54 10.37 7.08
C VAL A 216 -5.96 11.67 6.48
N ALA A 217 -6.27 12.84 7.06
CA ALA A 217 -5.83 14.14 6.53
C ALA A 217 -4.32 14.40 6.68
N ARG A 218 -3.65 13.75 7.64
CA ARG A 218 -2.20 13.89 7.83
C ARG A 218 -1.45 13.00 6.87
N LEU A 219 -0.76 13.61 5.94
CA LEU A 219 -0.03 12.93 4.87
C LEU A 219 1.46 13.22 4.98
N ASN A 220 2.29 12.22 4.65
CA ASN A 220 3.68 12.50 4.32
C ASN A 220 3.70 13.03 2.87
N GLU A 221 4.03 14.29 2.70
CA GLU A 221 3.92 15.00 1.42
C GLU A 221 4.78 14.37 0.32
N ASN A 222 5.98 13.88 0.64
CA ASN A 222 6.87 13.30 -0.34
C ASN A 222 6.32 11.96 -0.86
N MET A 223 5.91 11.08 0.06
CA MET A 223 5.34 9.78 -0.30
C MET A 223 4.05 9.92 -1.11
N TRP A 224 3.12 10.75 -0.63
CA TRP A 224 1.82 10.87 -1.29
C TRP A 224 1.88 11.60 -2.61
N ALA A 225 2.80 12.58 -2.76
CA ALA A 225 3.03 13.22 -4.05
C ALA A 225 3.51 12.22 -5.10
N GLU A 226 4.47 11.33 -4.75
CA GLU A 226 4.93 10.27 -5.66
C GLU A 226 3.77 9.31 -6.02
N LEU A 227 3.05 8.79 -5.03
CA LEU A 227 1.93 7.86 -5.26
C LEU A 227 0.81 8.47 -6.12
N PHE A 228 0.47 9.75 -5.93
CA PHE A 228 -0.54 10.41 -6.73
C PHE A 228 -0.10 10.65 -8.17
N MET A 229 1.17 10.99 -8.36
CA MET A 229 1.72 11.20 -9.71
C MET A 229 1.86 9.89 -10.50
N GLU A 230 2.21 8.80 -9.83
CA GLU A 230 2.31 7.47 -10.44
C GLU A 230 0.95 6.86 -10.80
N ASN A 231 -0.16 7.34 -10.20
CA ASN A 231 -1.53 6.92 -10.50
C ASN A 231 -2.40 8.09 -11.03
N LYS A 232 -1.77 9.02 -11.72
CA LYS A 232 -2.34 10.32 -12.11
C LYS A 232 -3.68 10.18 -12.84
N GLU A 233 -3.76 9.33 -13.86
CA GLU A 233 -4.94 9.24 -14.73
C GLU A 233 -6.17 8.76 -13.96
N HIS A 234 -6.03 7.69 -13.20
CA HIS A 234 -7.13 7.16 -12.40
C HIS A 234 -7.54 8.11 -11.28
N LEU A 235 -6.57 8.74 -10.61
CA LEU A 235 -6.87 9.70 -9.54
C LEU A 235 -7.57 10.96 -10.06
N LEU A 236 -7.16 11.49 -11.21
CA LEU A 236 -7.83 12.63 -11.83
C LEU A 236 -9.28 12.30 -12.19
N PHE A 237 -9.53 11.11 -12.77
CA PHE A 237 -10.89 10.65 -13.05
C PHE A 237 -11.78 10.68 -11.80
N GLU A 238 -11.30 10.16 -10.69
CA GLU A 238 -12.04 10.12 -9.43
C GLU A 238 -12.25 11.50 -8.82
N ILE A 239 -11.25 12.39 -8.91
CA ILE A 239 -11.35 13.79 -8.45
C ILE A 239 -12.40 14.54 -9.26
N ASP A 240 -12.36 14.43 -10.60
CA ASP A 240 -13.30 15.12 -11.49
C ASP A 240 -14.73 14.63 -11.23
N HIS A 241 -14.91 13.32 -11.05
CA HIS A 241 -16.21 12.74 -10.71
C HIS A 241 -16.77 13.29 -9.38
N LEU A 242 -15.91 13.38 -8.36
CA LEU A 242 -16.30 13.94 -7.07
C LEU A 242 -16.65 15.44 -7.16
N ILE A 243 -15.85 16.22 -7.92
CA ILE A 243 -16.11 17.65 -8.15
C ILE A 243 -17.48 17.84 -8.81
N ASN A 244 -17.79 17.04 -9.85
CA ASN A 244 -19.07 17.09 -10.53
C ASN A 244 -20.22 16.77 -9.57
N SER A 245 -20.10 15.70 -8.79
CA SER A 245 -21.12 15.34 -7.79
C SER A 245 -21.33 16.44 -6.74
N LEU A 246 -20.24 17.05 -6.24
CA LEU A 246 -20.35 18.18 -5.30
C LEU A 246 -21.01 19.42 -5.95
N SER A 247 -20.76 19.64 -7.24
CA SER A 247 -21.37 20.75 -8.00
C SER A 247 -22.88 20.60 -8.13
N GLU A 248 -23.38 19.37 -8.32
CA GLU A 248 -24.82 19.09 -8.34
C GLU A 248 -25.51 19.47 -7.00
N TYR A 249 -24.89 19.12 -5.87
CA TYR A 249 -25.39 19.53 -4.55
C TYR A 249 -25.37 21.05 -4.38
N LYS A 250 -24.26 21.68 -4.80
CA LYS A 250 -24.10 23.13 -4.72
C LYS A 250 -25.19 23.84 -5.53
N GLU A 251 -25.42 23.43 -6.78
CA GLU A 251 -26.42 24.01 -7.67
C GLU A 251 -27.84 23.84 -7.12
N ALA A 252 -28.21 22.67 -6.62
CA ALA A 252 -29.50 22.46 -6.00
C ALA A 252 -29.74 23.36 -4.79
N ILE A 253 -28.69 23.59 -3.96
CA ILE A 253 -28.78 24.46 -2.79
C ILE A 253 -28.87 25.94 -3.22
N GLU A 254 -28.08 26.37 -4.20
CA GLU A 254 -28.07 27.75 -4.71
C GLU A 254 -29.41 28.16 -5.33
N ASN A 255 -30.13 27.20 -5.93
CA ASN A 255 -31.44 27.43 -6.56
C ASN A 255 -32.62 27.12 -5.62
N ASP A 256 -32.42 26.85 -4.34
CA ASP A 256 -33.46 26.45 -3.37
C ASP A 256 -34.27 25.22 -3.86
N ASP A 257 -33.69 24.35 -4.70
CA ASP A 257 -34.32 23.16 -5.29
C ASP A 257 -34.26 21.97 -4.31
N ALA A 258 -35.20 21.95 -3.37
CA ALA A 258 -35.29 20.91 -2.37
C ALA A 258 -35.63 19.51 -2.96
N ASP A 259 -36.28 19.43 -4.11
CA ASP A 259 -36.69 18.15 -4.70
C ASP A 259 -35.53 17.49 -5.43
N THR A 260 -34.73 18.26 -6.18
CA THR A 260 -33.43 17.79 -6.72
C THR A 260 -32.50 17.36 -5.58
N LEU A 261 -32.39 18.16 -4.51
CA LEU A 261 -31.54 17.82 -3.36
C LEU A 261 -31.97 16.49 -2.70
N LYS A 262 -33.25 16.25 -2.52
CA LYS A 262 -33.77 14.96 -2.00
C LYS A 262 -33.40 13.79 -2.92
N THR A 263 -33.47 14.01 -4.24
CA THR A 263 -33.12 12.99 -5.24
C THR A 263 -31.65 12.62 -5.16
N LEU A 264 -30.73 13.59 -5.08
CA LEU A 264 -29.30 13.37 -4.92
C LEU A 264 -28.97 12.61 -3.61
N LEU A 265 -29.58 13.03 -2.50
CA LEU A 265 -29.39 12.38 -1.20
C LEU A 265 -29.90 10.92 -1.20
N LYS A 266 -31.03 10.68 -1.87
CA LYS A 266 -31.61 9.34 -2.03
C LYS A 266 -30.70 8.44 -2.87
N ASP A 267 -30.21 8.92 -4.03
CA ASP A 267 -29.30 8.16 -4.89
C ASP A 267 -28.04 7.72 -4.11
N GLY A 268 -27.39 8.65 -3.41
CA GLY A 268 -26.22 8.32 -2.57
C GLY A 268 -26.52 7.27 -1.49
N SER A 269 -27.68 7.39 -0.83
CA SER A 269 -28.10 6.44 0.19
C SER A 269 -28.38 5.04 -0.37
N ASP A 270 -29.02 4.98 -1.55
CA ASP A 270 -29.35 3.70 -2.20
C ASP A 270 -28.07 3.02 -2.74
N ARG A 271 -27.13 3.77 -3.30
CA ARG A 271 -25.78 3.27 -3.66
C ARG A 271 -25.04 2.73 -2.43
N LYS A 272 -25.03 3.47 -1.31
CA LYS A 272 -24.39 2.99 -0.08
C LYS A 272 -24.97 1.65 0.37
N LYS A 273 -26.29 1.49 0.38
CA LYS A 273 -26.93 0.22 0.70
C LYS A 273 -26.50 -0.92 -0.23
N SER A 274 -26.33 -0.65 -1.53
CA SER A 274 -25.96 -1.69 -2.50
C SER A 274 -24.52 -2.20 -2.37
N ILE A 275 -23.64 -1.43 -1.73
CA ILE A 275 -22.22 -1.82 -1.52
C ILE A 275 -21.93 -2.38 -0.13
N ASP A 276 -22.87 -2.30 0.81
CA ASP A 276 -22.71 -2.84 2.17
C ASP A 276 -23.03 -4.35 2.27
N TYR A 277 -23.33 -5.02 1.14
CA TYR A 277 -23.67 -6.44 1.08
C TYR A 277 -22.59 -7.28 0.39
#